data_33ea805f794d8c8625a04cab7cf38342
#
_entry.id   33ea805f794d8c8625a04cab7cf38342
#
_cell.length_a   1.000
_cell.length_b   1.000
_cell.length_c   1.000
_cell.angle_alpha   90.00
_cell.angle_beta   90.00
_cell.angle_gamma   90.00
#
_symmetry.space_group_name_H-M   'P 1'
#
loop_
_entity.id
_entity.type
_entity.pdbx_description
1 polymer ?
#
loop_
_entity_poly.entity_id
_entity_poly.type
_entity_poly.pdbx_seq_one_letter_code
_entity_poly.pdbx_strand_id
1 'polypeptide(L)'
;MKPKILISSERDDPCAKYTAAILAAGGLPTVAYCPQVSLDYDGLLLSGGGDIAPHLFAAEDQGSQDIDYDRDMAELELLGAFLALGKPVLGICRGHQVINVGLGGTLTQH
;
A
#
# COMPACT_ATOMS: atom_id res chain seq x y z
N MET A 1 -2.51 16.54 18.72
CA MET A 1 -3.41 16.06 17.64
C MET A 1 -2.95 14.67 17.21
N LYS A 2 -3.87 13.73 17.01
CA LYS A 2 -3.52 12.37 16.60
C LYS A 2 -3.28 12.32 15.09
N PRO A 3 -2.21 11.67 14.61
CA PRO A 3 -1.97 11.53 13.19
C PRO A 3 -3.03 10.65 12.52
N LYS A 4 -3.45 11.04 11.34
CA LYS A 4 -4.40 10.29 10.52
C LYS A 4 -3.65 9.39 9.55
N ILE A 5 -3.88 8.09 9.64
CA ILE A 5 -3.18 7.09 8.84
C ILE A 5 -4.16 6.43 7.87
N LEU A 6 -3.85 6.52 6.59
CA LEU A 6 -4.60 5.81 5.55
C LEU A 6 -4.02 4.40 5.39
N ILE A 7 -4.87 3.40 5.54
CA ILE A 7 -4.49 2.00 5.30
C ILE A 7 -5.10 1.57 3.97
N SER A 8 -4.26 1.32 2.98
CA SER A 8 -4.70 0.78 1.70
C SER A 8 -4.82 -0.73 1.82
N SER A 9 -6.00 -1.28 1.52
CA SER A 9 -6.35 -2.66 1.78
C SER A 9 -6.75 -3.42 0.53
N GLU A 10 -6.82 -4.75 0.64
CA GLU A 10 -7.56 -5.58 -0.31
C GLU A 10 -9.06 -5.24 -0.25
N ARG A 11 -9.77 -5.63 -1.32
CA ARG A 11 -11.24 -5.49 -1.37
C ARG A 11 -11.85 -6.24 -0.19
N ASP A 12 -12.73 -5.56 0.54
CA ASP A 12 -13.49 -6.11 1.68
C ASP A 12 -12.63 -6.58 2.87
N ASP A 13 -11.36 -6.19 2.94
CA ASP A 13 -10.51 -6.52 4.09
C ASP A 13 -10.58 -5.39 5.11
N PRO A 14 -11.05 -5.66 6.35
CA PRO A 14 -11.12 -4.63 7.39
C PRO A 14 -9.76 -4.27 8.00
N CYS A 15 -8.70 -5.00 7.69
CA CYS A 15 -7.35 -4.78 8.23
C CYS A 15 -7.33 -4.67 9.75
N ALA A 16 -8.03 -5.56 10.45
CA ALA A 16 -8.27 -5.46 11.90
C ALA A 16 -6.98 -5.36 12.71
N LYS A 17 -5.95 -6.13 12.36
CA LYS A 17 -4.67 -6.12 13.08
C LYS A 17 -3.93 -4.80 12.88
N TYR A 18 -3.93 -4.25 11.67
CA TYR A 18 -3.28 -2.97 11.39
C TYR A 18 -4.03 -1.82 12.05
N THR A 19 -5.36 -1.85 11.99
CA THR A 19 -6.21 -0.87 12.68
C THR A 19 -5.93 -0.86 14.17
N ALA A 20 -5.89 -2.02 14.81
CA ALA A 20 -5.59 -2.13 16.23
C ALA A 20 -4.19 -1.60 16.57
N ALA A 21 -3.19 -1.89 15.74
CA ALA A 21 -1.82 -1.42 15.95
C ALA A 21 -1.73 0.11 15.85
N ILE A 22 -2.39 0.71 14.86
CA ILE A 22 -2.40 2.17 14.70
C ILE A 22 -3.10 2.84 15.88
N LEU A 23 -4.25 2.32 16.32
CA LEU A 23 -4.96 2.85 17.48
C LEU A 23 -4.11 2.74 18.75
N ALA A 24 -3.44 1.60 18.97
CA ALA A 24 -2.58 1.40 20.12
C ALA A 24 -1.38 2.38 20.12
N ALA A 25 -0.89 2.75 18.96
CA ALA A 25 0.21 3.70 18.81
C ALA A 25 -0.24 5.17 18.87
N GLY A 26 -1.53 5.42 19.02
CA GLY A 26 -2.07 6.78 19.14
C GLY A 26 -2.48 7.44 17.84
N GLY A 27 -2.58 6.69 16.75
CA GLY A 27 -3.04 7.19 15.45
C GLY A 27 -4.53 6.99 15.22
N LEU A 28 -5.04 7.61 14.16
CA LEU A 28 -6.43 7.47 13.70
C LEU A 28 -6.42 6.75 12.35
N PRO A 29 -6.77 5.45 12.30
CA PRO A 29 -6.74 4.69 11.05
C PRO A 29 -8.00 4.88 10.20
N THR A 30 -7.83 4.91 8.89
CA THR A 30 -8.91 4.80 7.91
C THR A 30 -8.52 3.71 6.92
N VAL A 31 -9.36 2.71 6.76
CA VAL A 31 -9.12 1.59 5.84
C VAL A 31 -9.91 1.81 4.55
N ALA A 32 -9.26 1.67 3.41
CA ALA A 32 -9.93 1.80 2.11
C ALA A 32 -9.28 0.92 1.04
N TYR A 33 -10.11 0.42 0.13
CA TYR A 33 -9.66 -0.27 -1.09
C TYR A 33 -9.58 0.74 -2.22
N CYS A 34 -8.45 0.77 -2.93
CA CYS A 34 -8.18 1.73 -4.01
C CYS A 34 -8.55 3.18 -3.64
N PRO A 35 -8.07 3.69 -2.49
CA PRO A 35 -8.43 5.06 -2.09
C PRO A 35 -7.84 6.08 -3.05
N GLN A 36 -8.54 7.20 -3.19
CA GLN A 36 -8.02 8.34 -3.93
C GLN A 36 -6.98 9.08 -3.11
N VAL A 37 -6.05 9.74 -3.79
CA VAL A 37 -5.05 10.59 -3.14
C VAL A 37 -5.75 11.73 -2.39
N SER A 38 -5.37 11.94 -1.13
CA SER A 38 -5.92 12.98 -0.29
C SER A 38 -4.83 13.60 0.57
N LEU A 39 -4.91 14.92 0.77
CA LEU A 39 -4.00 15.65 1.65
C LEU A 39 -4.38 15.53 3.13
N ASP A 40 -5.51 14.89 3.44
CA ASP A 40 -6.05 14.80 4.80
C ASP A 40 -5.29 13.82 5.69
N TYR A 41 -4.43 12.99 5.13
CA TYR A 41 -3.70 11.96 5.87
C TYR A 41 -2.26 12.35 6.13
N ASP A 42 -1.77 11.98 7.31
CA ASP A 42 -0.40 12.26 7.74
C ASP A 42 0.57 11.15 7.37
N GLY A 43 0.07 9.94 7.16
CA GLY A 43 0.88 8.79 6.77
C GLY A 43 0.08 7.74 6.00
N LEU A 44 0.80 6.85 5.32
CA LEU A 44 0.23 5.78 4.50
C LEU A 44 0.76 4.43 4.95
N LEU A 45 -0.13 3.46 5.14
CA LEU A 45 0.23 2.07 5.38
C LEU A 45 -0.30 1.23 4.21
N LEU A 46 0.62 0.57 3.51
CA LEU A 46 0.31 -0.35 2.42
C LEU A 46 0.29 -1.76 3.00
N SER A 47 -0.89 -2.37 3.08
CA SER A 47 -1.10 -3.66 3.74
C SER A 47 -0.76 -4.84 2.84
N GLY A 48 -0.84 -6.05 3.40
CA GLY A 48 -0.60 -7.30 2.70
C GLY A 48 -1.65 -7.61 1.64
N GLY A 49 -1.51 -8.73 0.97
CA GLY A 49 -2.42 -9.19 -0.08
C GLY A 49 -1.71 -10.01 -1.14
N GLY A 50 -2.31 -10.09 -2.32
CA GLY A 50 -1.76 -10.78 -3.47
C GLY A 50 -0.56 -10.09 -4.08
N ASP A 51 0.01 -10.69 -5.12
CA ASP A 51 1.23 -10.18 -5.75
C ASP A 51 0.94 -8.98 -6.66
N ILE A 52 1.98 -8.16 -6.87
CA ILE A 52 1.94 -7.07 -7.84
C ILE A 52 2.00 -7.64 -9.26
N ALA A 53 1.29 -7.01 -10.20
CA ALA A 53 1.33 -7.38 -11.60
C ALA A 53 2.77 -7.30 -12.15
N PRO A 54 3.31 -8.38 -12.73
CA PRO A 54 4.72 -8.42 -13.15
C PRO A 54 5.13 -7.34 -14.14
N HIS A 55 4.23 -6.92 -15.03
CA HIS A 55 4.58 -5.91 -16.04
C HIS A 55 4.90 -4.54 -15.42
N LEU A 56 4.48 -4.28 -14.18
CA LEU A 56 4.78 -3.03 -13.49
C LEU A 56 6.24 -2.90 -13.07
N PHE A 57 6.99 -4.01 -13.05
CA PHE A 57 8.43 -4.00 -12.83
C PHE A 57 9.20 -4.60 -14.02
N ALA A 58 8.62 -4.50 -15.22
CA ALA A 58 9.21 -4.93 -16.49
C ALA A 58 9.58 -6.42 -16.54
N ALA A 59 8.74 -7.28 -15.96
CA ALA A 59 8.94 -8.72 -15.94
C ALA A 59 7.76 -9.47 -16.59
N GLU A 60 8.02 -10.70 -17.02
CA GLU A 60 6.96 -11.61 -17.45
C GLU A 60 6.35 -12.29 -16.22
N ASP A 61 5.07 -12.68 -16.33
CA ASP A 61 4.40 -13.43 -15.26
C ASP A 61 5.00 -14.83 -15.15
N GLN A 62 5.60 -15.13 -14.01
CA GLN A 62 6.26 -16.41 -13.72
C GLN A 62 5.69 -17.03 -12.44
N GLY A 63 4.39 -17.00 -12.26
CA GLY A 63 3.73 -17.60 -11.12
C GLY A 63 3.25 -16.63 -10.05
N SER A 64 3.13 -15.35 -10.37
CA SER A 64 2.49 -14.38 -9.46
C SER A 64 1.05 -14.78 -9.17
N GLN A 65 0.59 -14.51 -7.96
CA GLN A 65 -0.72 -14.96 -7.46
C GLN A 65 -1.57 -13.80 -6.96
N ASP A 66 -2.88 -13.93 -7.15
CA ASP A 66 -3.88 -13.00 -6.63
C ASP A 66 -3.61 -11.54 -7.04
N ILE A 67 -3.25 -11.33 -8.31
CA ILE A 67 -2.97 -10.01 -8.86
C ILE A 67 -4.25 -9.16 -8.87
N ASP A 68 -4.16 -7.94 -8.36
CA ASP A 68 -5.20 -6.92 -8.43
C ASP A 68 -4.59 -5.66 -9.05
N TYR A 69 -4.75 -5.50 -10.34
CA TYR A 69 -4.15 -4.39 -11.08
C TYR A 69 -4.65 -3.02 -10.62
N ASP A 70 -5.96 -2.90 -10.33
CA ASP A 70 -6.53 -1.63 -9.88
C ASP A 70 -5.91 -1.20 -8.55
N ARG A 71 -5.73 -2.15 -7.64
CA ARG A 71 -5.06 -1.89 -6.37
C ARG A 71 -3.60 -1.51 -6.56
N ASP A 72 -2.89 -2.21 -7.46
CA ASP A 72 -1.48 -1.91 -7.76
C ASP A 72 -1.33 -0.47 -8.22
N MET A 73 -2.16 -0.04 -9.17
CA MET A 73 -2.10 1.31 -9.73
C MET A 73 -2.47 2.36 -8.70
N ALA A 74 -3.52 2.12 -7.91
CA ALA A 74 -3.93 3.04 -6.84
C ALA A 74 -2.82 3.21 -5.81
N GLU A 75 -2.19 2.12 -5.39
CA GLU A 75 -1.12 2.17 -4.38
C GLU A 75 0.15 2.81 -4.89
N LEU A 76 0.52 2.59 -6.15
CA LEU A 76 1.67 3.28 -6.75
C LEU A 76 1.44 4.79 -6.83
N GLU A 77 0.23 5.22 -7.17
CA GLU A 77 -0.14 6.64 -7.20
C GLU A 77 -0.09 7.25 -5.79
N LEU A 78 -0.66 6.57 -4.79
CA LEU A 78 -0.60 6.99 -3.39
C LEU A 78 0.83 7.12 -2.90
N LEU A 79 1.67 6.12 -3.18
CA LEU A 79 3.07 6.14 -2.81
C LEU A 79 3.77 7.38 -3.35
N GLY A 80 3.62 7.64 -4.65
CA GLY A 80 4.23 8.81 -5.29
C GLY A 80 3.79 10.12 -4.65
N ALA A 81 2.50 10.27 -4.37
CA ALA A 81 1.95 11.47 -3.75
C ALA A 81 2.45 11.68 -2.32
N PHE A 82 2.44 10.63 -1.49
CA PHE A 82 2.91 10.72 -0.10
C PHE A 82 4.41 11.01 -0.03
N LEU A 83 5.21 10.37 -0.88
CA LEU A 83 6.65 10.66 -0.94
C LEU A 83 6.93 12.09 -1.39
N ALA A 84 6.20 12.60 -2.39
CA ALA A 84 6.35 13.98 -2.86
C ALA A 84 6.03 15.01 -1.78
N LEU A 85 5.10 14.68 -0.88
CA LEU A 85 4.71 15.53 0.23
C LEU A 85 5.58 15.34 1.48
N GLY A 86 6.56 14.45 1.43
CA GLY A 86 7.42 14.15 2.57
C GLY A 86 6.71 13.41 3.70
N LYS A 87 5.59 12.75 3.43
CA LYS A 87 4.82 12.02 4.43
C LYS A 87 5.31 10.58 4.57
N PRO A 88 5.31 10.00 5.78
CA PRO A 88 5.81 8.65 5.99
C PRO A 88 4.93 7.59 5.31
N VAL A 89 5.59 6.56 4.80
CA VAL A 89 4.95 5.40 4.19
C VAL A 89 5.54 4.13 4.82
N LEU A 90 4.67 3.21 5.23
CA LEU A 90 5.05 1.89 5.72
C LEU A 90 4.42 0.83 4.83
N GLY A 91 5.22 -0.11 4.34
CA GLY A 91 4.74 -1.25 3.57
C GLY A 91 4.92 -2.56 4.34
N ILE A 92 3.89 -3.41 4.33
CA ILE A 92 3.91 -4.70 5.01
C ILE A 92 3.61 -5.80 3.97
N CYS A 93 4.49 -6.80 3.85
CA CYS A 93 4.37 -7.87 2.85
C CYS A 93 4.23 -7.30 1.44
N ARG A 94 3.08 -7.44 0.79
CA ARG A 94 2.83 -6.86 -0.52
C ARG A 94 3.10 -5.35 -0.55
N GLY A 95 2.77 -4.62 0.52
CA GLY A 95 3.06 -3.19 0.62
C GLY A 95 4.54 -2.86 0.47
N HIS A 96 5.41 -3.70 1.02
CA HIS A 96 6.86 -3.58 0.83
C HIS A 96 7.24 -3.77 -0.65
N GLN A 97 6.58 -4.69 -1.35
CA GLN A 97 6.78 -4.89 -2.79
C GLN A 97 6.37 -3.65 -3.59
N VAL A 98 5.24 -3.03 -3.25
CA VAL A 98 4.76 -1.79 -3.89
C VAL A 98 5.81 -0.69 -3.78
N ILE A 99 6.37 -0.48 -2.59
CA ILE A 99 7.41 0.53 -2.36
C ILE A 99 8.63 0.24 -3.24
N ASN A 100 9.09 -1.01 -3.26
CA ASN A 100 10.25 -1.39 -4.06
C ASN A 100 10.02 -1.14 -5.55
N VAL A 101 8.89 -1.56 -6.09
CA VAL A 101 8.55 -1.33 -7.51
C VAL A 101 8.39 0.15 -7.81
N GLY A 102 7.71 0.90 -6.93
CA GLY A 102 7.50 2.34 -7.08
C GLY A 102 8.80 3.14 -7.07
N LEU A 103 9.85 2.61 -6.45
CA LEU A 103 11.19 3.22 -6.47
C LEU A 103 12.09 2.66 -7.59
N GLY A 104 11.54 1.89 -8.50
CA GLY A 104 12.26 1.35 -9.67
C GLY A 104 12.90 -0.01 -9.47
N GLY A 105 12.60 -0.71 -8.36
CA GLY A 105 13.12 -2.02 -8.10
C GLY A 105 12.39 -3.15 -8.83
N THR A 106 12.92 -4.36 -8.70
CA THR A 106 12.31 -5.57 -9.24
C THR A 106 12.05 -6.58 -8.12
N LEU A 107 11.24 -7.59 -8.41
CA LEU A 107 10.81 -8.59 -7.44
C LEU A 107 11.12 -10.00 -7.91
N THR A 108 11.36 -10.90 -6.93
CA THR A 108 11.35 -12.34 -7.16
C THR A 108 9.89 -12.81 -7.11
N GLN A 109 9.44 -13.52 -8.14
CA GLN A 109 8.08 -14.05 -8.23
C GLN A 109 8.00 -15.44 -7.59
N HIS A 110 6.78 -15.83 -7.22
CA HIS A 110 6.51 -17.17 -6.70
C HIS A 110 6.83 -18.26 -7.69
#